data_7b376e59a27a9a062afe06019c8b375c
#
_entry.id   7b376e59a27a9a062afe06019c8b375c
#
_cell.length_a   1.000
_cell.length_b   1.000
_cell.length_c   1.000
_cell.angle_alpha   90.00
_cell.angle_beta   90.00
_cell.angle_gamma   90.00
#
_symmetry.space_group_name_H-M   'P 1'
#
loop_
_entity.id
_entity.type
_entity.pdbx_description
1 polymer ?
#
loop_
_entity_poly.entity_id
_entity_poly.type
_entity_poly.pdbx_seq_one_letter_code
_entity_poly.pdbx_strand_id
1 'polypeptide(L)'
;SCSTIYLGSSNQQYFDEINQPNELGEVVNIWEDGARTDDSKNQFEWWYFDAELEDGSLVVAYFYKVHFLKDQFFIGFNYTSPKGEDFFQLKYFNRSDVFFEKDSCNVQMKNNLFRGNLSKYEIKLDPKNFDNFGFDLNLESSVKPYRPQDGIIRAGDDYFAWLAAVPNGKVSGSITVDGKTKNIEGTGYHDHNWGNTPLQKLFKSWTWFRGQAGPYTVILSELNAVNSRGGFDIPILYVADEKQVYVNKFGNSELLTMKNSLIKDFYPKRNEPQFSNFSIVSVDNFSVQISGNQVIDNIEIFDRMSLPMPFNLFKPIINLAFKGSNIDPFYTRFASTFKLQLRDGQVFDGTGVMEIMDLQ
;
A
#
# COMPACT_ATOMS: atom_id res chain seq x y z
N SER A 1 14.39 -29.64 -12.63
CA SER A 1 12.92 -29.52 -12.51
C SER A 1 12.45 -30.33 -11.32
N CYS A 2 12.49 -29.77 -10.13
CA CYS A 2 11.80 -30.34 -8.98
C CYS A 2 10.41 -29.72 -8.91
N SER A 3 9.42 -30.40 -9.44
CA SER A 3 8.03 -30.13 -9.11
C SER A 3 7.84 -30.48 -7.64
N THR A 4 7.68 -29.51 -6.79
CA THR A 4 7.26 -29.72 -5.41
C THR A 4 5.81 -30.20 -5.45
N ILE A 5 5.63 -31.49 -5.26
CA ILE A 5 4.29 -32.07 -5.13
C ILE A 5 3.78 -31.69 -3.75
N TYR A 6 2.85 -30.76 -3.67
CA TYR A 6 2.13 -30.44 -2.46
C TYR A 6 1.19 -31.58 -2.12
N LEU A 7 1.59 -32.46 -1.22
CA LEU A 7 0.72 -33.47 -0.59
C LEU A 7 -0.01 -32.82 0.59
N GLY A 8 -0.91 -31.91 0.30
CA GLY A 8 -1.79 -31.32 1.29
C GLY A 8 -3.21 -31.84 1.13
N SER A 9 -3.93 -32.03 2.23
CA SER A 9 -5.35 -32.32 2.25
C SER A 9 -6.13 -31.33 1.41
N SER A 10 -7.21 -31.73 0.78
CA SER A 10 -8.01 -31.05 -0.24
C SER A 10 -8.58 -29.64 0.08
N ASN A 11 -8.17 -29.01 1.19
CA ASN A 11 -8.62 -27.69 1.64
C ASN A 11 -7.49 -26.72 2.01
N GLN A 12 -6.22 -27.07 1.81
CA GLN A 12 -5.09 -26.21 2.14
C GLN A 12 -4.56 -25.56 0.86
N GLN A 13 -4.75 -24.26 0.75
CA GLN A 13 -4.36 -23.47 -0.42
C GLN A 13 -3.14 -22.64 -0.06
N TYR A 14 -2.00 -22.95 -0.70
CA TYR A 14 -0.74 -22.24 -0.50
C TYR A 14 -0.53 -21.20 -1.61
N PHE A 15 0.29 -20.18 -1.32
CA PHE A 15 0.82 -19.32 -2.38
C PHE A 15 1.75 -20.12 -3.30
N ASP A 16 1.63 -19.90 -4.60
CA ASP A 16 2.59 -20.38 -5.58
C ASP A 16 3.60 -19.26 -5.88
N GLU A 17 4.77 -19.32 -5.23
CA GLU A 17 5.82 -18.33 -5.40
C GLU A 17 6.48 -18.37 -6.77
N ILE A 18 6.49 -19.54 -7.41
CA ILE A 18 7.29 -19.78 -8.61
C ILE A 18 6.48 -19.60 -9.88
N ASN A 19 5.19 -19.93 -9.83
CA ASN A 19 4.33 -20.02 -11.00
C ASN A 19 3.12 -19.09 -10.96
N GLN A 20 3.25 -17.92 -10.33
CA GLN A 20 2.19 -16.90 -10.43
C GLN A 20 1.99 -16.55 -11.91
N PRO A 21 0.78 -16.62 -12.43
CA PRO A 21 0.54 -16.38 -13.86
C PRO A 21 0.81 -14.92 -14.22
N ASN A 22 1.32 -14.69 -15.42
CA ASN A 22 1.50 -13.38 -16.02
C ASN A 22 0.79 -13.33 -17.38
N GLU A 23 -0.51 -13.58 -17.37
CA GLU A 23 -1.31 -13.65 -18.60
C GLU A 23 -1.49 -12.28 -19.26
N LEU A 24 -1.38 -11.18 -18.48
CA LEU A 24 -1.54 -9.82 -18.97
C LEU A 24 -0.27 -9.24 -19.63
N GLY A 25 0.87 -9.94 -19.53
CA GLY A 25 2.16 -9.47 -20.03
C GLY A 25 2.70 -8.29 -19.19
N GLU A 26 3.63 -7.51 -19.79
CA GLU A 26 4.34 -6.44 -19.06
C GLU A 26 3.63 -5.08 -19.08
N VAL A 27 2.72 -4.87 -20.02
CA VAL A 27 2.04 -3.59 -20.21
C VAL A 27 0.81 -3.52 -19.31
N VAL A 28 0.76 -2.51 -18.46
CA VAL A 28 -0.41 -2.20 -17.67
C VAL A 28 -1.43 -1.42 -18.50
N ASN A 29 -2.66 -1.90 -18.54
CA ASN A 29 -3.76 -1.29 -19.28
C ASN A 29 -4.60 -0.39 -18.38
N ILE A 30 -5.25 0.62 -18.94
CA ILE A 30 -6.06 1.61 -18.20
C ILE A 30 -7.16 0.94 -17.37
N TRP A 31 -7.80 -0.11 -17.88
CA TRP A 31 -8.87 -0.83 -17.20
C TRP A 31 -8.41 -1.55 -15.93
N GLU A 32 -7.11 -1.85 -15.80
CA GLU A 32 -6.57 -2.53 -14.60
C GLU A 32 -6.69 -1.67 -13.33
N ASP A 33 -6.74 -0.34 -13.49
CA ASP A 33 -6.98 0.61 -12.40
C ASP A 33 -8.47 0.96 -12.21
N GLY A 34 -9.36 0.39 -12.99
CA GLY A 34 -10.81 0.44 -12.78
C GLY A 34 -11.26 -0.52 -11.69
N ALA A 35 -12.52 -0.46 -11.27
CA ALA A 35 -13.05 -1.34 -10.23
C ALA A 35 -12.96 -2.82 -10.60
N ARG A 36 -12.36 -3.62 -9.73
CA ARG A 36 -12.04 -5.04 -9.95
C ARG A 36 -12.90 -6.01 -9.15
N THR A 37 -13.59 -5.55 -8.11
CA THR A 37 -14.48 -6.37 -7.28
C THR A 37 -15.92 -6.28 -7.77
N ASP A 38 -16.67 -7.34 -7.51
CA ASP A 38 -18.08 -7.50 -7.93
C ASP A 38 -19.09 -7.30 -6.79
N ASP A 39 -18.66 -6.72 -5.66
CA ASP A 39 -19.45 -6.50 -4.45
C ASP A 39 -19.86 -7.79 -3.70
N SER A 40 -19.22 -8.93 -4.00
CA SER A 40 -19.43 -10.18 -3.26
C SER A 40 -18.87 -10.09 -1.84
N LYS A 41 -19.39 -10.95 -0.95
CA LYS A 41 -18.94 -11.02 0.43
C LYS A 41 -17.43 -11.30 0.53
N ASN A 42 -16.80 -10.67 1.50
CA ASN A 42 -15.36 -10.70 1.80
C ASN A 42 -14.46 -9.99 0.77
N GLN A 43 -15.02 -9.38 -0.23
CA GLN A 43 -14.25 -8.55 -1.15
C GLN A 43 -13.94 -7.18 -0.53
N PHE A 44 -12.78 -6.67 -0.90
CA PHE A 44 -12.36 -5.33 -0.58
C PHE A 44 -11.59 -4.73 -1.75
N GLU A 45 -11.58 -3.40 -1.82
CA GLU A 45 -10.90 -2.66 -2.86
C GLU A 45 -10.59 -1.26 -2.37
N TRP A 46 -9.39 -0.73 -2.67
CA TRP A 46 -9.07 0.66 -2.37
C TRP A 46 -8.13 1.27 -3.38
N TRP A 47 -8.33 2.55 -3.63
CA TRP A 47 -7.43 3.43 -4.35
C TRP A 47 -6.73 4.31 -3.34
N TYR A 48 -5.41 4.20 -3.28
CA TYR A 48 -4.53 4.92 -2.37
C TYR A 48 -3.82 6.05 -3.09
N PHE A 49 -3.67 7.17 -2.45
CA PHE A 49 -2.86 8.29 -2.88
C PHE A 49 -2.10 8.85 -1.70
N ASP A 50 -0.82 9.18 -1.90
CA ASP A 50 -0.07 10.04 -1.00
C ASP A 50 0.73 11.08 -1.78
N ALA A 51 1.05 12.19 -1.11
CA ALA A 51 1.96 13.19 -1.64
C ALA A 51 2.75 13.87 -0.53
N GLU A 52 4.03 14.10 -0.81
CA GLU A 52 4.89 15.02 -0.09
C GLU A 52 4.89 16.36 -0.84
N LEU A 53 4.44 17.41 -0.16
CA LEU A 53 4.26 18.73 -0.73
C LEU A 53 5.50 19.60 -0.48
N GLU A 54 5.76 20.60 -1.34
CA GLU A 54 6.97 21.44 -1.29
C GLU A 54 7.13 22.22 0.02
N ASP A 55 6.02 22.46 0.72
CA ASP A 55 6.08 23.11 2.05
C ASP A 55 6.43 22.15 3.19
N GLY A 56 6.68 20.86 2.86
CA GLY A 56 6.97 19.80 3.83
C GLY A 56 5.74 19.16 4.46
N SER A 57 4.53 19.51 4.03
CA SER A 57 3.32 18.80 4.47
C SER A 57 3.14 17.50 3.71
N LEU A 58 2.42 16.56 4.34
CA LEU A 58 2.07 15.27 3.76
C LEU A 58 0.55 15.14 3.66
N VAL A 59 0.08 14.58 2.56
CA VAL A 59 -1.33 14.20 2.40
C VAL A 59 -1.44 12.72 2.05
N VAL A 60 -2.44 12.05 2.62
CA VAL A 60 -2.77 10.66 2.29
C VAL A 60 -4.27 10.55 2.15
N ALA A 61 -4.74 9.89 1.09
CA ALA A 61 -6.15 9.60 0.87
C ALA A 61 -6.35 8.16 0.42
N TYR A 62 -7.40 7.52 0.97
CA TYR A 62 -7.84 6.19 0.57
C TYR A 62 -9.30 6.24 0.23
N PHE A 63 -9.70 5.74 -0.93
CA PHE A 63 -11.08 5.51 -1.31
C PHE A 63 -11.36 4.02 -1.21
N TYR A 64 -12.16 3.63 -0.21
CA TYR A 64 -12.42 2.24 0.14
C TYR A 64 -13.81 1.76 -0.26
N LYS A 65 -13.85 0.50 -0.69
CA LYS A 65 -15.03 -0.31 -0.91
C LYS A 65 -14.82 -1.67 -0.24
N VAL A 66 -15.63 -2.04 0.74
CA VAL A 66 -15.43 -3.22 1.57
C VAL A 66 -16.76 -3.96 1.79
N HIS A 67 -16.75 -5.27 1.59
CA HIS A 67 -17.93 -6.14 1.68
C HIS A 67 -17.74 -7.29 2.70
N PHE A 68 -17.51 -6.94 3.96
CA PHE A 68 -17.37 -7.97 5.02
C PHE A 68 -18.70 -8.27 5.70
N LEU A 69 -19.01 -7.59 6.81
CA LEU A 69 -20.28 -7.78 7.53
C LEU A 69 -21.43 -7.06 6.83
N LYS A 70 -21.15 -5.93 6.24
CA LYS A 70 -22.03 -5.12 5.38
C LYS A 70 -21.21 -4.34 4.40
N ASP A 71 -21.84 -3.84 3.34
CA ASP A 71 -21.20 -2.95 2.40
C ASP A 71 -20.82 -1.64 3.08
N GLN A 72 -19.57 -1.24 2.90
CA GLN A 72 -19.02 -0.01 3.44
C GLN A 72 -18.25 0.72 2.35
N PHE A 73 -18.52 2.02 2.23
CA PHE A 73 -17.83 2.92 1.32
C PHE A 73 -17.35 4.09 2.14
N PHE A 74 -16.06 4.33 2.14
CA PHE A 74 -15.50 5.40 2.94
C PHE A 74 -14.21 5.96 2.35
N ILE A 75 -13.91 7.20 2.74
CA ILE A 75 -12.62 7.83 2.47
C ILE A 75 -11.90 8.01 3.80
N GLY A 76 -10.65 7.55 3.85
CA GLY A 76 -9.69 7.93 4.88
C GLY A 76 -8.83 9.07 4.37
N PHE A 77 -8.70 10.12 5.15
CA PHE A 77 -7.87 11.26 4.83
C PHE A 77 -6.96 11.61 6.00
N ASN A 78 -5.67 11.72 5.72
CA ASN A 78 -4.66 12.22 6.65
C ASN A 78 -3.96 13.44 6.02
N TYR A 79 -3.77 14.48 6.82
CA TYR A 79 -2.91 15.61 6.55
C TYR A 79 -1.94 15.79 7.70
N THR A 80 -0.63 15.80 7.41
CA THR A 80 0.42 16.13 8.38
C THR A 80 1.02 17.48 8.01
N SER A 81 0.97 18.44 8.91
CA SER A 81 1.56 19.77 8.68
C SER A 81 3.10 19.71 8.64
N PRO A 82 3.80 20.74 8.09
CA PRO A 82 5.26 20.82 8.13
C PRO A 82 5.85 20.79 9.56
N LYS A 83 5.02 21.03 10.57
CA LYS A 83 5.40 20.99 11.99
C LYS A 83 5.11 19.64 12.66
N GLY A 84 4.56 18.68 11.93
CA GLY A 84 4.17 17.37 12.43
C GLY A 84 2.80 17.35 13.12
N GLU A 85 1.95 18.35 12.93
CA GLU A 85 0.57 18.33 13.42
C GLU A 85 -0.28 17.47 12.49
N ASP A 86 -0.95 16.46 13.05
CA ASP A 86 -1.77 15.51 12.30
C ASP A 86 -3.25 15.83 12.35
N PHE A 87 -3.89 15.74 11.19
CA PHE A 87 -5.34 15.63 11.02
C PHE A 87 -5.67 14.29 10.39
N PHE A 88 -6.59 13.53 10.99
CA PHE A 88 -7.07 12.27 10.43
C PHE A 88 -8.59 12.16 10.55
N GLN A 89 -9.25 11.79 9.46
CA GLN A 89 -10.69 11.54 9.45
C GLN A 89 -11.08 10.40 8.53
N LEU A 90 -12.06 9.58 8.97
CA LEU A 90 -12.79 8.62 8.15
C LEU A 90 -14.18 9.16 7.85
N LYS A 91 -14.54 9.24 6.56
CA LYS A 91 -15.87 9.66 6.11
C LYS A 91 -16.56 8.52 5.39
N TYR A 92 -17.72 8.10 5.92
CA TYR A 92 -18.54 7.03 5.33
C TYR A 92 -19.60 7.62 4.40
N PHE A 93 -19.92 6.85 3.35
CA PHE A 93 -20.90 7.22 2.32
C PHE A 93 -21.95 6.11 2.15
N ASN A 94 -23.16 6.47 1.71
CA ASN A 94 -24.17 5.47 1.37
C ASN A 94 -23.92 4.91 -0.04
N ARG A 95 -24.48 3.75 -0.34
CA ARG A 95 -24.38 3.12 -1.67
C ARG A 95 -24.90 4.05 -2.79
N SER A 96 -25.92 4.85 -2.52
CA SER A 96 -26.49 5.83 -3.47
C SER A 96 -25.57 7.01 -3.77
N ASP A 97 -24.55 7.23 -2.97
CA ASP A 97 -23.65 8.39 -3.05
C ASP A 97 -22.32 8.04 -3.74
N VAL A 98 -22.14 6.78 -4.18
CA VAL A 98 -20.86 6.30 -4.69
C VAL A 98 -20.99 5.70 -6.10
N PHE A 99 -19.93 5.85 -6.88
CA PHE A 99 -19.79 5.30 -8.23
C PHE A 99 -18.36 4.77 -8.43
N PHE A 100 -18.25 3.62 -9.10
CA PHE A 100 -16.98 2.95 -9.42
C PHE A 100 -17.03 2.50 -10.88
N GLU A 101 -16.14 3.03 -11.71
CA GLU A 101 -15.99 2.65 -13.11
C GLU A 101 -15.11 1.40 -13.25
N LYS A 102 -15.42 0.54 -14.24
CA LYS A 102 -14.65 -0.70 -14.49
C LYS A 102 -13.56 -0.55 -15.53
N ASP A 103 -13.75 0.37 -16.47
CA ASP A 103 -12.88 0.50 -17.65
C ASP A 103 -11.71 1.48 -17.42
N SER A 104 -11.73 2.20 -16.32
CA SER A 104 -10.67 3.13 -15.88
C SER A 104 -10.84 3.50 -14.43
N CYS A 105 -9.81 4.11 -13.83
CA CYS A 105 -9.95 4.73 -12.52
C CYS A 105 -10.93 5.91 -12.60
N ASN A 106 -12.11 5.74 -12.08
CA ASN A 106 -13.08 6.81 -11.86
C ASN A 106 -13.97 6.42 -10.68
N VAL A 107 -13.53 6.83 -9.50
CA VAL A 107 -14.18 6.58 -8.23
C VAL A 107 -14.76 7.89 -7.71
N GLN A 108 -16.04 7.90 -7.46
CA GLN A 108 -16.75 9.07 -6.93
C GLN A 108 -17.45 8.71 -5.63
N MET A 109 -17.29 9.54 -4.62
CA MET A 109 -18.02 9.46 -3.34
C MET A 109 -18.57 10.86 -3.02
N LYS A 110 -19.82 11.13 -3.42
CA LYS A 110 -20.42 12.47 -3.45
C LYS A 110 -19.57 13.45 -4.29
N ASN A 111 -19.04 14.49 -3.65
CA ASN A 111 -18.20 15.53 -4.27
C ASN A 111 -16.70 15.19 -4.24
N ASN A 112 -16.34 14.01 -3.75
CA ASN A 112 -14.96 13.54 -3.73
C ASN A 112 -14.71 12.68 -4.96
N LEU A 113 -13.53 12.81 -5.55
CA LEU A 113 -13.17 12.19 -6.83
C LEU A 113 -11.78 11.62 -6.77
N PHE A 114 -11.63 10.44 -7.39
CA PHE A 114 -10.34 9.85 -7.75
C PHE A 114 -10.45 9.35 -9.19
N ARG A 115 -9.85 10.04 -10.13
CA ARG A 115 -9.99 9.72 -11.55
C ARG A 115 -8.68 9.85 -12.30
N GLY A 116 -8.37 8.86 -13.17
CA GLY A 116 -7.16 8.89 -13.97
C GLY A 116 -7.06 7.79 -15.01
N ASN A 117 -5.89 7.76 -15.68
CA ASN A 117 -5.63 6.91 -16.84
C ASN A 117 -4.20 6.34 -16.88
N LEU A 118 -3.58 6.09 -15.72
CA LEU A 118 -2.20 5.65 -15.51
C LEU A 118 -1.13 6.72 -15.81
N SER A 119 -1.50 7.80 -16.49
CA SER A 119 -0.59 8.91 -16.82
C SER A 119 -0.91 10.17 -16.01
N LYS A 120 -2.20 10.49 -15.91
CA LYS A 120 -2.68 11.68 -15.21
C LYS A 120 -3.90 11.34 -14.36
N TYR A 121 -3.91 11.92 -13.16
CA TYR A 121 -5.00 11.75 -12.20
C TYR A 121 -5.47 13.11 -11.68
N GLU A 122 -6.76 13.19 -11.43
CA GLU A 122 -7.42 14.25 -10.65
C GLU A 122 -7.94 13.61 -9.35
N ILE A 123 -7.49 14.14 -8.22
CA ILE A 123 -7.84 13.61 -6.90
C ILE A 123 -8.35 14.76 -6.06
N LYS A 124 -9.61 14.67 -5.65
CA LYS A 124 -10.31 15.75 -4.96
C LYS A 124 -10.98 15.27 -3.69
N LEU A 125 -10.72 15.97 -2.60
CA LEU A 125 -11.45 15.86 -1.34
C LEU A 125 -12.14 17.20 -1.02
N ASP A 126 -13.49 17.18 -0.97
CA ASP A 126 -14.28 18.36 -0.65
C ASP A 126 -14.11 18.72 0.84
N PRO A 127 -13.56 19.90 1.17
CA PRO A 127 -13.35 20.32 2.56
C PRO A 127 -14.60 20.28 3.44
N LYS A 128 -15.79 20.37 2.86
CA LYS A 128 -17.06 20.26 3.60
C LYS A 128 -17.30 18.88 4.20
N ASN A 129 -16.63 17.85 3.68
CA ASN A 129 -16.71 16.48 4.18
C ASN A 129 -15.68 16.19 5.27
N PHE A 130 -14.65 17.03 5.45
CA PHE A 130 -13.48 16.79 6.27
C PHE A 130 -13.12 18.02 7.12
N ASP A 131 -14.10 18.60 7.83
CA ASP A 131 -13.90 19.67 8.83
C ASP A 131 -13.07 20.86 8.32
N ASN A 132 -13.30 21.29 7.07
CA ASN A 132 -12.57 22.34 6.36
C ASN A 132 -11.13 22.00 5.97
N PHE A 133 -10.78 20.69 5.94
CA PHE A 133 -9.57 20.18 5.31
C PHE A 133 -9.91 19.48 4.00
N GLY A 134 -9.09 19.60 2.99
CA GLY A 134 -9.29 18.94 1.70
C GLY A 134 -8.29 19.39 0.66
N PHE A 135 -8.44 18.90 -0.56
CA PHE A 135 -7.56 19.28 -1.66
C PHE A 135 -8.21 19.05 -3.03
N ASP A 136 -7.64 19.69 -4.05
CA ASP A 136 -7.92 19.47 -5.46
C ASP A 136 -6.57 19.39 -6.17
N LEU A 137 -6.10 18.17 -6.40
CA LEU A 137 -4.75 17.86 -6.85
C LEU A 137 -4.75 17.09 -8.16
N ASN A 138 -3.77 17.40 -9.01
CA ASN A 138 -3.41 16.63 -10.17
C ASN A 138 -2.12 15.86 -9.87
N LEU A 139 -2.08 14.58 -10.25
CA LEU A 139 -0.90 13.73 -10.19
C LEU A 139 -0.54 13.31 -11.62
N GLU A 140 0.66 13.65 -12.07
CA GLU A 140 1.18 13.28 -13.38
C GLU A 140 2.33 12.28 -13.21
N SER A 141 2.18 11.08 -13.77
CA SER A 141 3.16 10.00 -13.63
C SER A 141 4.50 10.33 -14.28
N SER A 142 5.59 10.10 -13.58
CA SER A 142 6.97 10.26 -14.07
C SER A 142 7.59 8.94 -14.53
N VAL A 143 7.06 7.80 -14.09
CA VAL A 143 7.56 6.47 -14.43
C VAL A 143 6.40 5.55 -14.81
N LYS A 144 6.69 4.47 -15.53
CA LYS A 144 5.66 3.52 -15.98
C LYS A 144 4.96 2.87 -14.78
N PRO A 145 3.65 2.57 -14.90
CA PRO A 145 2.94 1.82 -13.87
C PRO A 145 3.55 0.43 -13.69
N TYR A 146 3.39 -0.13 -12.50
CA TYR A 146 3.97 -1.39 -12.10
C TYR A 146 2.95 -2.29 -11.38
N ARG A 147 2.98 -3.57 -11.68
CA ARG A 147 2.36 -4.63 -10.88
C ARG A 147 3.26 -5.87 -10.84
N PRO A 148 3.26 -6.65 -9.73
CA PRO A 148 3.94 -7.93 -9.71
C PRO A 148 3.18 -8.94 -10.58
N GLN A 149 3.85 -9.51 -11.60
CA GLN A 149 3.26 -10.46 -12.55
C GLN A 149 1.99 -9.88 -13.23
N ASP A 150 0.82 -10.52 -13.07
CA ASP A 150 -0.48 -10.00 -13.52
C ASP A 150 -1.17 -9.11 -12.47
N GLY A 151 -0.48 -8.77 -11.40
CA GLY A 151 -0.98 -7.96 -10.29
C GLY A 151 -1.72 -8.76 -9.22
N ILE A 152 -1.99 -10.05 -9.44
CA ILE A 152 -2.80 -10.87 -8.54
C ILE A 152 -1.94 -11.96 -7.91
N ILE A 153 -1.77 -11.89 -6.58
CA ILE A 153 -1.00 -12.84 -5.77
C ILE A 153 -1.99 -13.85 -5.19
N ARG A 154 -1.96 -15.09 -5.70
CA ARG A 154 -2.97 -16.12 -5.45
C ARG A 154 -2.52 -17.13 -4.40
N ALA A 155 -3.48 -17.57 -3.59
CA ALA A 155 -3.38 -18.74 -2.72
C ALA A 155 -4.62 -19.61 -2.92
N GLY A 156 -4.60 -20.42 -3.99
CA GLY A 156 -5.77 -21.13 -4.49
C GLY A 156 -6.84 -20.17 -5.03
N ASP A 157 -8.06 -20.24 -4.49
CA ASP A 157 -9.16 -19.34 -4.87
C ASP A 157 -9.11 -17.99 -4.16
N ASP A 158 -8.34 -17.88 -3.09
CA ASP A 158 -8.13 -16.61 -2.39
C ASP A 158 -7.00 -15.81 -3.02
N TYR A 159 -7.12 -14.47 -3.04
CA TYR A 159 -6.09 -13.62 -3.60
C TYR A 159 -6.03 -12.23 -2.97
N PHE A 160 -4.87 -11.63 -3.12
CA PHE A 160 -4.62 -10.20 -2.98
C PHE A 160 -4.03 -9.68 -4.28
N ALA A 161 -4.45 -8.50 -4.70
CA ALA A 161 -3.97 -7.87 -5.92
C ALA A 161 -3.44 -6.46 -5.63
N TRP A 162 -2.41 -6.08 -6.38
CA TRP A 162 -1.73 -4.79 -6.24
C TRP A 162 -1.26 -4.26 -7.59
N LEU A 163 -1.59 -2.99 -7.84
CA LEU A 163 -1.13 -2.20 -8.97
C LEU A 163 -0.62 -0.86 -8.47
N ALA A 164 0.69 -0.59 -8.58
CA ALA A 164 1.25 0.75 -8.44
C ALA A 164 1.01 1.52 -9.75
N ALA A 165 -0.14 2.18 -9.84
CA ALA A 165 -0.59 2.87 -11.05
C ALA A 165 0.26 4.11 -11.34
N VAL A 166 0.73 4.80 -10.29
CA VAL A 166 1.73 5.88 -10.37
C VAL A 166 2.82 5.61 -9.33
N PRO A 167 3.90 4.89 -9.70
CA PRO A 167 5.01 4.61 -8.80
C PRO A 167 5.72 5.85 -8.28
N ASN A 168 5.75 6.92 -9.08
CA ASN A 168 6.21 8.25 -8.74
C ASN A 168 5.64 9.25 -9.74
N GLY A 169 5.21 10.42 -9.26
CA GLY A 169 4.63 11.45 -10.11
C GLY A 169 4.77 12.84 -9.52
N LYS A 170 4.54 13.85 -10.37
CA LYS A 170 4.48 15.26 -9.99
C LYS A 170 3.07 15.58 -9.53
N VAL A 171 2.95 16.27 -8.42
CA VAL A 171 1.70 16.76 -7.86
C VAL A 171 1.61 18.27 -8.04
N SER A 172 0.44 18.75 -8.44
CA SER A 172 0.14 20.18 -8.51
C SER A 172 -1.35 20.43 -8.24
N GLY A 173 -1.68 21.59 -7.72
CA GLY A 173 -3.07 21.95 -7.46
C GLY A 173 -3.21 22.80 -6.22
N SER A 174 -4.23 22.54 -5.41
CA SER A 174 -4.50 23.31 -4.20
C SER A 174 -4.84 22.42 -3.00
N ILE A 175 -4.44 22.87 -1.82
CA ILE A 175 -4.82 22.27 -0.53
C ILE A 175 -5.58 23.30 0.31
N THR A 176 -6.61 22.84 1.00
CA THR A 176 -7.36 23.60 1.99
C THR A 176 -7.06 23.07 3.39
N VAL A 177 -6.58 23.93 4.27
CA VAL A 177 -6.26 23.63 5.68
C VAL A 177 -6.97 24.66 6.54
N ASP A 178 -7.82 24.23 7.48
CA ASP A 178 -8.66 25.09 8.30
C ASP A 178 -9.45 26.13 7.48
N GLY A 179 -9.98 25.71 6.33
CA GLY A 179 -10.76 26.58 5.44
C GLY A 179 -9.94 27.57 4.60
N LYS A 180 -8.61 27.57 4.71
CA LYS A 180 -7.72 28.41 3.90
C LYS A 180 -7.11 27.60 2.78
N THR A 181 -7.37 28.03 1.54
CA THR A 181 -6.85 27.37 0.33
C THR A 181 -5.59 28.05 -0.16
N LYS A 182 -4.58 27.24 -0.54
CA LYS A 182 -3.34 27.67 -1.18
C LYS A 182 -2.96 26.72 -2.31
N ASN A 183 -2.28 27.24 -3.33
CA ASN A 183 -1.66 26.41 -4.36
C ASN A 183 -0.45 25.70 -3.79
N ILE A 184 -0.18 24.51 -4.31
CA ILE A 184 0.90 23.65 -3.85
C ILE A 184 1.40 22.77 -5.00
N GLU A 185 2.67 22.40 -4.94
CA GLU A 185 3.32 21.41 -5.77
C GLU A 185 3.96 20.35 -4.88
N GLY A 186 4.37 19.22 -5.47
CA GLY A 186 5.02 18.15 -4.73
C GLY A 186 5.27 16.91 -5.58
N THR A 187 5.55 15.82 -4.89
CA THR A 187 5.68 14.48 -5.48
C THR A 187 4.66 13.53 -4.84
N GLY A 188 4.16 12.58 -5.61
CA GLY A 188 3.13 11.69 -5.12
C GLY A 188 3.20 10.28 -5.72
N TYR A 189 2.37 9.43 -5.14
CA TYR A 189 2.23 8.02 -5.45
C TYR A 189 0.76 7.64 -5.49
N HIS A 190 0.42 6.69 -6.34
CA HIS A 190 -0.90 6.07 -6.35
C HIS A 190 -0.78 4.58 -6.57
N ASP A 191 -1.51 3.81 -5.77
CA ASP A 191 -1.75 2.40 -6.01
C ASP A 191 -3.22 2.02 -5.86
N HIS A 192 -3.54 0.86 -6.44
CA HIS A 192 -4.85 0.24 -6.39
C HIS A 192 -4.69 -1.20 -5.87
N ASN A 193 -5.48 -1.55 -4.88
CA ASN A 193 -5.43 -2.84 -4.22
C ASN A 193 -6.82 -3.43 -4.10
N TRP A 194 -6.92 -4.76 -4.30
CA TRP A 194 -8.17 -5.48 -4.14
C TRP A 194 -7.95 -6.94 -3.76
N GLY A 195 -9.01 -7.60 -3.31
CA GLY A 195 -8.96 -9.01 -2.97
C GLY A 195 -10.32 -9.57 -2.58
N ASN A 196 -10.37 -10.88 -2.42
CA ASN A 196 -11.60 -11.62 -2.12
C ASN A 196 -11.61 -12.28 -0.75
N THR A 197 -10.58 -12.03 0.05
CA THR A 197 -10.48 -12.58 1.41
C THR A 197 -9.78 -11.58 2.34
N PRO A 198 -10.12 -11.55 3.64
CA PRO A 198 -9.43 -10.67 4.59
C PRO A 198 -7.92 -10.91 4.61
N LEU A 199 -7.12 -9.84 4.57
CA LEU A 199 -5.66 -9.89 4.42
C LEU A 199 -4.96 -10.73 5.49
N GLN A 200 -5.43 -10.72 6.74
CA GLN A 200 -4.89 -11.54 7.83
C GLN A 200 -5.05 -13.06 7.64
N LYS A 201 -5.86 -13.49 6.67
CA LYS A 201 -5.95 -14.90 6.25
C LYS A 201 -4.88 -15.27 5.21
N LEU A 202 -4.26 -14.30 4.59
CA LEU A 202 -3.20 -14.47 3.60
C LEU A 202 -1.83 -14.17 4.19
N PHE A 203 -1.72 -13.05 4.91
CA PHE A 203 -0.45 -12.51 5.39
C PHE A 203 -0.46 -12.34 6.91
N LYS A 204 0.68 -12.63 7.54
CA LYS A 204 0.95 -12.27 8.95
C LYS A 204 1.49 -10.85 9.05
N SER A 205 2.27 -10.42 8.05
CA SER A 205 2.87 -9.09 7.99
C SER A 205 3.33 -8.77 6.57
N TRP A 206 3.67 -7.51 6.33
CA TRP A 206 4.45 -7.12 5.16
C TRP A 206 5.36 -5.95 5.47
N THR A 207 6.43 -5.86 4.69
CA THR A 207 7.28 -4.66 4.56
C THR A 207 7.02 -4.05 3.19
N TRP A 208 6.83 -2.75 3.14
CA TRP A 208 6.71 -2.00 1.91
C TRP A 208 7.64 -0.80 1.95
N PHE A 209 8.23 -0.47 0.82
CA PHE A 209 9.13 0.67 0.69
C PHE A 209 8.97 1.33 -0.66
N ARG A 210 9.05 2.65 -0.66
CA ARG A 210 9.15 3.50 -1.84
C ARG A 210 10.19 4.57 -1.62
N GLY A 211 11.05 4.81 -2.63
CA GLY A 211 12.07 5.84 -2.54
C GLY A 211 12.60 6.31 -3.90
N GLN A 212 13.39 7.37 -3.84
CA GLN A 212 14.07 7.98 -4.98
C GLN A 212 15.57 8.04 -4.73
N ALA A 213 16.37 7.59 -5.72
CA ALA A 213 17.83 7.66 -5.73
C ALA A 213 18.32 8.17 -7.09
N GLY A 214 18.72 9.43 -7.17
CA GLY A 214 19.02 10.09 -8.45
C GLY A 214 17.81 10.04 -9.39
N PRO A 215 17.92 9.50 -10.61
CA PRO A 215 16.80 9.38 -11.53
C PRO A 215 15.90 8.17 -11.25
N TYR A 216 16.28 7.29 -10.31
CA TYR A 216 15.63 6.00 -10.10
C TYR A 216 14.53 6.05 -9.06
N THR A 217 13.36 5.57 -9.43
CA THR A 217 12.26 5.19 -8.53
C THR A 217 12.44 3.74 -8.11
N VAL A 218 12.37 3.49 -6.81
CA VAL A 218 12.45 2.15 -6.23
C VAL A 218 11.16 1.86 -5.47
N ILE A 219 10.53 0.73 -5.77
CA ILE A 219 9.48 0.13 -4.95
C ILE A 219 9.92 -1.28 -4.59
N LEU A 220 9.81 -1.61 -3.34
CA LEU A 220 9.97 -2.99 -2.91
C LEU A 220 8.91 -3.36 -1.88
N SER A 221 8.60 -4.63 -1.83
CA SER A 221 7.75 -5.21 -0.80
C SER A 221 8.24 -6.61 -0.45
N GLU A 222 7.97 -7.05 0.77
CA GLU A 222 8.03 -8.43 1.17
C GLU A 222 6.75 -8.77 1.90
N LEU A 223 5.95 -9.65 1.33
CA LEU A 223 4.73 -10.16 1.92
C LEU A 223 5.06 -11.45 2.67
N ASN A 224 4.71 -11.54 3.95
CA ASN A 224 4.98 -12.70 4.77
C ASN A 224 3.69 -13.52 4.91
N ALA A 225 3.61 -14.66 4.22
CA ALA A 225 2.43 -15.52 4.24
C ALA A 225 2.16 -16.13 5.62
N VAL A 226 0.89 -16.31 5.99
CA VAL A 226 0.52 -17.07 7.18
C VAL A 226 0.92 -18.55 7.00
N ASN A 227 1.16 -19.26 8.10
CA ASN A 227 1.58 -20.66 8.07
C ASN A 227 0.58 -21.56 7.32
N SER A 228 -0.71 -21.28 7.44
CA SER A 228 -1.78 -22.00 6.72
C SER A 228 -1.74 -21.78 5.19
N ARG A 229 -0.95 -20.80 4.71
CA ARG A 229 -0.74 -20.51 3.29
C ARG A 229 0.69 -20.78 2.83
N GLY A 230 1.45 -21.58 3.57
CA GLY A 230 2.80 -22.01 3.26
C GLY A 230 3.90 -21.37 4.13
N GLY A 231 3.63 -20.25 4.80
CA GLY A 231 4.52 -19.61 5.76
C GLY A 231 5.80 -18.99 5.18
N PHE A 232 5.86 -18.78 3.86
CA PHE A 232 7.02 -18.24 3.18
C PHE A 232 6.93 -16.74 2.92
N ASP A 233 8.05 -16.14 2.59
CA ASP A 233 8.17 -14.73 2.26
C ASP A 233 8.09 -14.54 0.74
N ILE A 234 7.39 -13.50 0.28
CA ILE A 234 7.20 -13.17 -1.13
C ILE A 234 7.82 -11.80 -1.38
N PRO A 235 9.11 -11.75 -1.78
CA PRO A 235 9.77 -10.49 -2.08
C PRO A 235 9.40 -9.96 -3.46
N ILE A 236 9.36 -8.63 -3.57
CA ILE A 236 9.02 -7.88 -4.78
C ILE A 236 10.00 -6.73 -4.91
N LEU A 237 10.58 -6.52 -6.11
CA LEU A 237 11.46 -5.40 -6.40
C LEU A 237 11.17 -4.80 -7.76
N TYR A 238 10.92 -3.50 -7.77
CA TYR A 238 10.80 -2.67 -8.95
C TYR A 238 11.79 -1.51 -8.91
N VAL A 239 12.53 -1.30 -10.01
CA VAL A 239 13.42 -0.15 -10.19
C VAL A 239 13.21 0.40 -11.60
N ALA A 240 12.92 1.67 -11.73
CA ALA A 240 12.68 2.35 -13.00
C ALA A 240 13.16 3.80 -12.98
N ASP A 241 13.43 4.36 -14.15
CA ASP A 241 13.51 5.80 -14.40
C ASP A 241 12.38 6.24 -15.34
N GLU A 242 12.39 7.49 -15.76
CA GLU A 242 11.40 8.05 -16.70
C GLU A 242 11.38 7.33 -18.06
N LYS A 243 12.47 6.63 -18.44
CA LYS A 243 12.64 6.01 -19.76
C LYS A 243 12.31 4.54 -19.77
N GLN A 244 12.75 3.80 -18.74
CA GLN A 244 12.65 2.34 -18.74
C GLN A 244 12.57 1.72 -17.35
N VAL A 245 12.14 0.48 -17.31
CA VAL A 245 12.18 -0.40 -16.13
C VAL A 245 13.49 -1.19 -16.17
N TYR A 246 14.26 -1.15 -15.09
CA TYR A 246 15.52 -1.87 -14.91
C TYR A 246 15.32 -3.20 -14.17
N VAL A 247 14.43 -3.20 -13.21
CA VAL A 247 14.10 -4.37 -12.39
C VAL A 247 12.61 -4.49 -12.25
N ASN A 248 12.10 -5.68 -12.55
CA ASN A 248 10.74 -6.13 -12.27
C ASN A 248 10.85 -7.59 -11.83
N LYS A 249 11.01 -7.84 -10.52
CA LYS A 249 11.31 -9.13 -9.95
C LYS A 249 10.31 -9.50 -8.86
N PHE A 250 9.98 -10.78 -8.81
CA PHE A 250 8.99 -11.33 -7.90
C PHE A 250 9.41 -12.72 -7.40
N GLY A 251 9.31 -12.93 -6.08
CA GLY A 251 9.51 -14.24 -5.45
C GLY A 251 10.96 -14.61 -5.11
N ASN A 252 11.12 -15.60 -4.27
CA ASN A 252 12.41 -16.06 -3.71
C ASN A 252 13.35 -16.72 -4.73
N SER A 253 12.86 -17.09 -5.91
CA SER A 253 13.70 -17.59 -6.98
C SER A 253 14.56 -16.50 -7.62
N GLU A 254 14.17 -15.23 -7.51
CA GLU A 254 14.84 -14.09 -8.11
C GLU A 254 15.41 -13.09 -7.11
N LEU A 255 14.91 -13.11 -5.87
CA LEU A 255 15.19 -12.10 -4.83
C LEU A 255 15.54 -12.77 -3.50
N LEU A 256 16.53 -12.22 -2.81
CA LEU A 256 16.90 -12.58 -1.44
C LEU A 256 16.74 -11.35 -0.54
N THR A 257 16.01 -11.49 0.56
CA THR A 257 15.80 -10.45 1.55
C THR A 257 16.59 -10.71 2.84
N MET A 258 16.97 -9.62 3.51
CA MET A 258 17.60 -9.66 4.82
C MET A 258 17.07 -8.56 5.72
N LYS A 259 16.79 -8.89 6.98
CA LYS A 259 16.31 -7.98 8.02
C LYS A 259 17.37 -7.88 9.12
N ASN A 260 17.83 -6.68 9.41
CA ASN A 260 18.90 -6.43 10.38
C ASN A 260 18.51 -5.31 11.33
N SER A 261 19.22 -5.23 12.47
CA SER A 261 19.08 -4.18 13.48
C SER A 261 17.68 -4.14 14.10
N LEU A 262 17.50 -4.98 15.10
CA LEU A 262 16.30 -5.03 15.91
C LEU A 262 16.25 -3.81 16.82
N ILE A 263 15.34 -2.88 16.58
CA ILE A 263 15.11 -1.74 17.50
C ILE A 263 13.98 -2.15 18.44
N LYS A 264 14.33 -2.45 19.69
CA LYS A 264 13.38 -2.87 20.74
C LYS A 264 12.38 -1.79 21.14
N ASP A 265 12.69 -0.53 20.92
CA ASP A 265 11.96 0.61 21.47
C ASP A 265 10.73 1.01 20.67
N PHE A 266 10.47 0.40 19.50
CA PHE A 266 9.33 0.74 18.64
C PHE A 266 8.01 0.04 19.02
N TYR A 267 8.09 -1.02 19.85
CA TYR A 267 6.92 -1.78 20.29
C TYR A 267 6.81 -1.77 21.81
N PRO A 268 6.29 -0.70 22.43
CA PRO A 268 6.13 -0.68 23.87
C PRO A 268 5.12 -1.72 24.39
N LYS A 269 4.30 -2.30 23.53
CA LYS A 269 3.27 -3.27 23.91
C LYS A 269 3.53 -4.71 23.48
N ARG A 270 4.53 -4.94 22.62
CA ARG A 270 4.93 -6.30 22.18
C ARG A 270 6.38 -6.55 22.56
N ASN A 271 6.64 -7.73 23.10
CA ASN A 271 8.02 -8.17 23.43
C ASN A 271 8.83 -8.58 22.19
N GLU A 272 8.30 -8.42 20.98
CA GLU A 272 8.96 -8.80 19.75
C GLU A 272 9.70 -7.62 19.12
N PRO A 273 10.98 -7.79 18.78
CA PRO A 273 11.78 -6.73 18.18
C PRO A 273 11.39 -6.49 16.73
N GLN A 274 11.17 -5.25 16.33
CA GLN A 274 11.09 -4.86 14.92
C GLN A 274 12.47 -4.56 14.34
N PHE A 275 12.61 -4.82 13.04
CA PHE A 275 13.78 -4.38 12.30
C PHE A 275 13.58 -2.96 11.75
N SER A 276 14.66 -2.20 11.66
CA SER A 276 14.68 -0.88 10.99
C SER A 276 15.50 -0.89 9.71
N ASN A 277 16.31 -1.93 9.49
CA ASN A 277 17.11 -2.09 8.28
C ASN A 277 16.60 -3.29 7.49
N PHE A 278 16.35 -3.05 6.21
CA PHE A 278 15.89 -4.05 5.27
C PHE A 278 16.78 -4.02 4.03
N SER A 279 17.16 -5.16 3.51
CA SER A 279 17.86 -5.23 2.24
C SER A 279 17.29 -6.32 1.35
N ILE A 280 17.36 -6.07 0.05
CA ILE A 280 16.97 -7.01 -1.00
C ILE A 280 18.07 -7.06 -2.06
N VAL A 281 18.35 -8.26 -2.53
CA VAL A 281 19.36 -8.51 -3.59
C VAL A 281 18.71 -9.39 -4.64
N SER A 282 18.84 -9.01 -5.91
CA SER A 282 18.40 -9.83 -7.03
C SER A 282 19.51 -10.75 -7.55
N VAL A 283 19.12 -11.83 -8.21
CA VAL A 283 20.06 -12.80 -8.83
C VAL A 283 20.96 -12.17 -9.90
N ASP A 284 20.57 -11.02 -10.46
CA ASP A 284 21.33 -10.26 -11.46
C ASP A 284 22.07 -9.04 -10.89
N ASN A 285 22.35 -9.07 -9.57
CA ASN A 285 23.22 -8.13 -8.85
C ASN A 285 22.66 -6.69 -8.65
N PHE A 286 21.36 -6.47 -8.76
CA PHE A 286 20.76 -5.28 -8.18
C PHE A 286 20.61 -5.45 -6.68
N SER A 287 20.87 -4.41 -5.91
CA SER A 287 20.57 -4.43 -4.48
C SER A 287 20.02 -3.11 -3.98
N VAL A 288 19.13 -3.21 -2.98
CA VAL A 288 18.60 -2.08 -2.24
C VAL A 288 18.85 -2.33 -0.77
N GLN A 289 19.48 -1.37 -0.09
CA GLN A 289 19.76 -1.42 1.34
C GLN A 289 19.09 -0.21 2.00
N ILE A 290 18.10 -0.46 2.85
CA ILE A 290 17.28 0.56 3.49
C ILE A 290 17.65 0.65 4.97
N SER A 291 17.74 1.88 5.45
CA SER A 291 17.86 2.22 6.87
C SER A 291 16.71 3.12 7.29
N GLY A 292 15.85 2.64 8.18
CA GLY A 292 14.83 3.42 8.84
C GLY A 292 15.46 4.31 9.90
N ASN A 293 15.53 5.61 9.62
CA ASN A 293 16.25 6.56 10.46
C ASN A 293 15.38 7.18 11.54
N GLN A 294 14.10 7.37 11.24
CA GLN A 294 13.14 8.00 12.14
C GLN A 294 11.76 7.36 11.97
N VAL A 295 11.12 7.03 13.08
CA VAL A 295 9.70 6.66 13.09
C VAL A 295 8.87 7.90 12.83
N ILE A 296 8.09 7.88 11.75
CA ILE A 296 7.12 8.94 11.41
C ILE A 296 5.78 8.61 12.06
N ASP A 297 5.39 7.34 12.03
CA ASP A 297 4.10 6.88 12.51
C ASP A 297 4.22 5.50 13.17
N ASN A 298 3.43 5.26 14.21
CA ASN A 298 3.44 4.03 14.99
C ASN A 298 2.05 3.81 15.59
N ILE A 299 1.23 2.97 14.94
CA ILE A 299 -0.21 2.96 15.14
C ILE A 299 -0.69 1.55 15.46
N GLU A 300 -1.43 1.42 16.56
CA GLU A 300 -2.37 0.31 16.72
C GLU A 300 -3.61 0.59 15.86
N ILE A 301 -3.81 -0.21 14.82
CA ILE A 301 -4.86 0.06 13.82
C ILE A 301 -6.25 0.07 14.44
N PHE A 302 -6.54 -0.83 15.39
CA PHE A 302 -7.84 -0.85 16.06
C PHE A 302 -8.12 0.39 16.89
N ASP A 303 -7.11 1.06 17.41
CA ASP A 303 -7.31 2.29 18.19
C ASP A 303 -7.74 3.47 17.30
N ARG A 304 -7.29 3.50 16.04
CA ARG A 304 -7.68 4.53 15.05
C ARG A 304 -8.95 4.20 14.28
N MET A 305 -9.40 2.94 14.21
CA MET A 305 -10.65 2.61 13.52
C MET A 305 -11.87 3.11 14.29
N SER A 306 -12.58 4.08 13.73
CA SER A 306 -13.95 4.39 14.14
C SER A 306 -14.89 3.40 13.47
N LEU A 307 -15.43 2.45 14.25
CA LEU A 307 -16.45 1.54 13.74
C LEU A 307 -17.78 2.30 13.57
N PRO A 308 -18.53 2.04 12.48
CA PRO A 308 -19.86 2.66 12.32
C PRO A 308 -20.80 2.22 13.44
N MET A 309 -21.70 3.13 13.87
CA MET A 309 -22.74 2.81 14.84
C MET A 309 -23.62 1.64 14.33
N PRO A 310 -24.03 0.64 15.17
CA PRO A 310 -23.81 0.58 16.62
C PRO A 310 -22.47 -0.08 17.03
N PHE A 311 -21.66 -0.54 16.11
CA PHE A 311 -20.43 -1.29 16.40
C PHE A 311 -19.40 -0.50 17.21
N ASN A 312 -19.40 0.83 17.10
CA ASN A 312 -18.51 1.67 17.91
C ASN A 312 -18.76 1.55 19.42
N LEU A 313 -20.00 1.28 19.83
CA LEU A 313 -20.34 1.01 21.23
C LEU A 313 -19.76 -0.30 21.76
N PHE A 314 -19.51 -1.26 20.86
CA PHE A 314 -18.93 -2.56 21.17
C PHE A 314 -17.42 -2.64 20.87
N LYS A 315 -16.80 -1.52 20.47
CA LYS A 315 -15.37 -1.46 20.15
C LYS A 315 -14.48 -2.11 21.22
N PRO A 316 -14.67 -1.89 22.54
CA PRO A 316 -13.88 -2.57 23.58
C PRO A 316 -14.04 -4.09 23.57
N ILE A 317 -15.27 -4.59 23.33
CA ILE A 317 -15.55 -6.02 23.29
C ILE A 317 -15.00 -6.64 22.00
N ILE A 318 -15.14 -5.94 20.88
CA ILE A 318 -14.58 -6.34 19.59
C ILE A 318 -13.07 -6.40 19.66
N ASN A 319 -12.41 -5.36 20.21
CA ASN A 319 -10.97 -5.33 20.42
C ASN A 319 -10.50 -6.48 21.33
N LEU A 320 -11.24 -6.76 22.41
CA LEU A 320 -10.92 -7.87 23.30
C LEU A 320 -11.06 -9.24 22.61
N ALA A 321 -12.06 -9.42 21.76
CA ALA A 321 -12.25 -10.63 20.97
C ALA A 321 -11.11 -10.82 19.94
N PHE A 322 -10.68 -9.76 19.28
CA PHE A 322 -9.55 -9.80 18.35
C PHE A 322 -8.22 -10.05 19.07
N LYS A 323 -7.96 -9.38 20.19
CA LYS A 323 -6.77 -9.63 21.04
C LYS A 323 -6.76 -11.08 21.59
N GLY A 324 -7.92 -11.62 21.93
CA GLY A 324 -8.06 -13.04 22.32
C GLY A 324 -7.80 -14.02 21.16
N SER A 325 -7.86 -13.56 19.92
CA SER A 325 -7.57 -14.33 18.69
C SER A 325 -6.16 -14.11 18.16
N ASN A 326 -5.28 -13.43 18.90
CA ASN A 326 -3.95 -12.99 18.44
C ASN A 326 -3.98 -12.11 17.17
N ILE A 327 -5.05 -11.34 16.97
CA ILE A 327 -5.17 -10.36 15.89
C ILE A 327 -5.07 -8.98 16.55
N ASP A 328 -3.90 -8.36 16.40
CA ASP A 328 -3.61 -7.04 16.97
C ASP A 328 -2.76 -6.25 15.95
N PRO A 329 -3.39 -5.78 14.85
CA PRO A 329 -2.65 -5.19 13.74
C PRO A 329 -1.96 -3.89 14.14
N PHE A 330 -0.69 -3.84 13.78
CA PHE A 330 0.20 -2.75 14.11
C PHE A 330 0.93 -2.23 12.88
N TYR A 331 0.97 -0.93 12.73
CA TYR A 331 1.59 -0.25 11.59
C TYR A 331 2.72 0.66 12.06
N THR A 332 3.89 0.53 11.43
CA THR A 332 5.02 1.43 11.66
C THR A 332 5.50 2.01 10.33
N ARG A 333 5.73 3.32 10.31
CA ARG A 333 6.24 4.06 9.16
C ARG A 333 7.54 4.76 9.51
N PHE A 334 8.55 4.63 8.64
CA PHE A 334 9.88 5.22 8.81
C PHE A 334 10.19 6.20 7.70
N ALA A 335 10.74 7.37 8.06
CA ALA A 335 11.59 8.12 7.15
C ALA A 335 12.91 7.36 7.01
N SER A 336 13.30 7.07 5.78
CA SER A 336 14.40 6.16 5.49
C SER A 336 15.39 6.77 4.51
N THR A 337 16.64 6.40 4.67
CA THR A 337 17.66 6.52 3.62
C THR A 337 17.92 5.15 3.01
N PHE A 338 18.37 5.11 1.78
CA PHE A 338 18.74 3.84 1.15
C PHE A 338 19.86 3.98 0.14
N LYS A 339 20.49 2.86 -0.17
CA LYS A 339 21.47 2.71 -1.24
C LYS A 339 20.90 1.78 -2.30
N LEU A 340 20.85 2.27 -3.54
CA LEU A 340 20.55 1.46 -4.72
C LEU A 340 21.88 1.14 -5.43
N GLN A 341 22.20 -0.15 -5.57
CA GLN A 341 23.29 -0.60 -6.41
C GLN A 341 22.73 -1.20 -7.70
N LEU A 342 23.20 -0.68 -8.82
CA LEU A 342 22.86 -1.20 -10.15
C LEU A 342 23.73 -2.41 -10.51
N ARG A 343 23.34 -3.12 -11.56
CA ARG A 343 24.04 -4.31 -12.08
C ARG A 343 25.53 -4.07 -12.40
N ASP A 344 25.86 -2.89 -12.88
CA ASP A 344 27.23 -2.47 -13.22
C ASP A 344 28.07 -2.02 -12.02
N GLY A 345 27.50 -2.08 -10.81
CA GLY A 345 28.13 -1.71 -9.56
C GLY A 345 28.01 -0.22 -9.21
N GLN A 346 27.38 0.61 -10.02
CA GLN A 346 27.10 2.00 -9.65
C GLN A 346 26.16 2.03 -8.43
N VAL A 347 26.44 2.94 -7.50
CA VAL A 347 25.65 3.11 -6.26
C VAL A 347 25.08 4.51 -6.20
N PHE A 348 23.78 4.59 -5.86
CA PHE A 348 23.04 5.82 -5.67
C PHE A 348 22.48 5.86 -4.26
N ASP A 349 22.73 6.98 -3.57
CA ASP A 349 22.08 7.26 -2.29
C ASP A 349 20.71 7.91 -2.54
N GLY A 350 19.73 7.51 -1.73
CA GLY A 350 18.36 7.97 -1.86
C GLY A 350 17.64 8.11 -0.53
N THR A 351 16.45 8.68 -0.61
CA THR A 351 15.50 8.80 0.50
C THR A 351 14.16 8.17 0.14
N GLY A 352 13.43 7.74 1.15
CA GLY A 352 12.14 7.12 0.95
C GLY A 352 11.40 6.86 2.25
N VAL A 353 10.30 6.14 2.11
CA VAL A 353 9.44 5.72 3.22
C VAL A 353 9.38 4.21 3.26
N MET A 354 9.66 3.64 4.43
CA MET A 354 9.48 2.21 4.70
C MET A 354 8.31 2.01 5.66
N GLU A 355 7.46 1.07 5.35
CA GLU A 355 6.29 0.71 6.15
C GLU A 355 6.37 -0.76 6.55
N ILE A 356 6.03 -1.04 7.78
CA ILE A 356 5.88 -2.39 8.30
C ILE A 356 4.47 -2.52 8.85
N MET A 357 3.70 -3.44 8.28
CA MET A 357 2.39 -3.83 8.76
C MET A 357 2.49 -5.21 9.39
N ASP A 358 2.11 -5.31 10.64
CA ASP A 358 1.89 -6.57 11.33
C ASP A 358 0.38 -6.77 11.50
N LEU A 359 -0.14 -7.91 11.06
CA LEU A 359 -1.58 -8.23 11.08
C LEU A 359 -1.98 -9.18 12.20
N GLN A 360 -1.02 -9.65 13.02
CA GLN A 360 -1.24 -10.67 14.06
C GLN A 360 -1.05 -10.16 15.46
#